data_5b1407298319b8a203aa814cbec878ab
#
_entry.id   5b1407298319b8a203aa814cbec878ab
#
_cell.length_a   1.000
_cell.length_b   1.000
_cell.length_c   1.000
_cell.angle_alpha   90.00
_cell.angle_beta   90.00
_cell.angle_gamma   90.00
#
_symmetry.space_group_name_H-M   'P 1'
#
loop_
_entity.id
_entity.type
_entity.pdbx_description
1 polymer ?
#
loop_
_entity_poly.entity_id
_entity_poly.type
_entity_poly.pdbx_seq_one_letter_code
_entity_poly.pdbx_strand_id
1 'polypeptide(L)'
;AYQDAEQREKEIKNLSAAYTELASDILPKLRRSHLALTINVAGKTDAELLEIAKSNSDSLTVEELLYAAKLACTSGNKEDAAKFTAANAAQNPSDWRTQNNQGAVNFAKGDLSATKSALNNSVNNGGANEPETNFNLGLVALEENQPNQAQQYFGKAAGVEQLGEGQGLMYIQQGEYAKAVSAFGNASTNNAALAQMLVNNNDKAISILNN
;
A
#
# COMPACT_ATOMS: atom_id res chain seq x y z
N ALA A 1 35.04 -35.36 23.21
CA ALA A 1 34.61 -34.76 21.92
C ALA A 1 35.88 -34.20 21.24
N TYR A 2 36.18 -34.68 20.05
CA TYR A 2 37.33 -34.21 19.26
C TYR A 2 37.11 -32.79 18.81
N GLN A 3 38.07 -31.90 19.05
CA GLN A 3 38.00 -30.48 18.62
C GLN A 3 38.49 -30.29 17.17
N ASP A 4 39.28 -31.25 16.66
CA ASP A 4 39.81 -31.21 15.30
C ASP A 4 39.02 -32.14 14.36
N ALA A 5 38.58 -31.55 13.22
CA ALA A 5 37.81 -32.26 12.22
C ALA A 5 38.63 -33.36 11.50
N GLU A 6 39.91 -33.12 11.26
CA GLU A 6 40.81 -34.10 10.61
C GLU A 6 41.06 -35.32 11.49
N GLN A 7 41.24 -35.11 12.80
CA GLN A 7 41.44 -36.18 13.75
C GLN A 7 40.18 -37.05 13.90
N ARG A 8 39.02 -36.42 13.88
CA ARG A 8 37.70 -37.08 13.89
C ARG A 8 37.48 -37.93 12.63
N GLU A 9 37.86 -37.42 11.46
CA GLU A 9 37.75 -38.14 10.19
C GLU A 9 38.69 -39.32 10.14
N LYS A 10 39.91 -39.21 10.69
CA LYS A 10 40.91 -40.27 10.75
C LYS A 10 40.46 -41.42 11.65
N GLU A 11 39.81 -41.12 12.76
CA GLU A 11 39.26 -42.15 13.64
C GLU A 11 38.03 -42.85 13.08
N ILE A 12 37.18 -42.14 12.39
CA ILE A 12 36.04 -42.73 11.65
C ILE A 12 36.53 -43.68 10.54
N LYS A 13 37.60 -43.31 9.84
CA LYS A 13 38.24 -44.17 8.81
C LYS A 13 38.83 -45.45 9.41
N ASN A 14 39.27 -45.43 10.65
CA ASN A 14 39.82 -46.56 11.34
C ASN A 14 38.76 -47.57 11.86
N LEU A 15 37.47 -47.19 11.87
CA LEU A 15 36.35 -48.06 12.15
C LEU A 15 35.95 -48.89 10.90
N SER A 16 36.89 -49.70 10.47
CA SER A 16 36.95 -50.59 9.30
C SER A 16 35.61 -50.87 8.51
N ALA A 17 34.73 -51.74 8.98
CA ALA A 17 33.51 -52.12 8.24
C ALA A 17 32.43 -51.02 8.20
N ALA A 18 32.27 -50.29 9.32
CA ALA A 18 31.28 -49.22 9.42
C ALA A 18 31.64 -47.97 8.54
N TYR A 19 32.96 -47.73 8.34
CA TYR A 19 33.40 -46.61 7.47
C TYR A 19 33.08 -46.86 6.01
N THR A 20 33.18 -48.11 5.54
CA THR A 20 32.88 -48.42 4.12
C THR A 20 31.43 -48.11 3.78
N GLU A 21 30.49 -48.48 4.64
CA GLU A 21 29.06 -48.18 4.47
C GLU A 21 28.77 -46.67 4.63
N LEU A 22 29.39 -46.04 5.63
CA LEU A 22 29.30 -44.60 5.80
C LEU A 22 29.84 -43.84 4.60
N ALA A 23 30.96 -44.24 4.04
CA ALA A 23 31.61 -43.58 2.91
C ALA A 23 30.85 -43.72 1.59
N SER A 24 30.22 -44.90 1.37
CA SER A 24 29.49 -45.18 0.13
C SER A 24 28.06 -44.65 0.15
N ASP A 25 27.35 -44.78 1.27
CA ASP A 25 25.89 -44.57 1.31
C ASP A 25 25.44 -43.35 2.09
N ILE A 26 26.16 -42.94 3.12
CA ILE A 26 25.74 -41.91 4.05
C ILE A 26 26.51 -40.61 3.81
N LEU A 27 27.84 -40.62 3.75
CA LEU A 27 28.65 -39.41 3.55
C LEU A 27 28.37 -38.68 2.25
N PRO A 28 28.10 -39.33 1.08
CA PRO A 28 27.72 -38.63 -0.12
C PRO A 28 26.39 -37.90 0.02
N LYS A 29 25.42 -38.45 0.77
CA LYS A 29 24.12 -37.82 1.02
C LYS A 29 24.20 -36.64 2.01
N LEU A 30 25.21 -36.63 2.89
CA LEU A 30 25.47 -35.57 3.85
C LEU A 30 26.39 -34.48 3.33
N ARG A 31 27.16 -34.76 2.29
CA ARG A 31 27.98 -33.76 1.59
C ARG A 31 27.07 -32.85 0.79
N ARG A 32 26.75 -31.68 1.36
CA ARG A 32 25.97 -30.64 0.69
C ARG A 32 26.86 -29.47 0.40
N SER A 33 26.98 -29.11 -0.87
CA SER A 33 27.53 -27.81 -1.25
C SER A 33 26.38 -26.79 -1.19
N HIS A 34 26.50 -25.79 -0.34
CA HIS A 34 25.61 -24.62 -0.35
C HIS A 34 26.13 -23.64 -1.38
N LEU A 35 25.44 -23.52 -2.50
CA LEU A 35 25.65 -22.42 -3.46
C LEU A 35 24.70 -21.29 -3.05
N ALA A 36 25.24 -20.20 -2.52
CA ALA A 36 24.48 -18.97 -2.32
C ALA A 36 24.70 -18.10 -3.57
N LEU A 37 23.66 -17.98 -4.39
CA LEU A 37 23.66 -17.05 -5.51
C LEU A 37 23.01 -15.74 -5.03
N THR A 38 23.81 -14.70 -4.87
CA THR A 38 23.30 -13.34 -4.62
C THR A 38 23.19 -12.63 -5.95
N ILE A 39 21.96 -12.41 -6.41
CA ILE A 39 21.70 -11.61 -7.60
C ILE A 39 21.39 -10.20 -7.13
N ASN A 40 22.30 -9.26 -7.38
CA ASN A 40 22.04 -7.84 -7.22
C ASN A 40 21.36 -7.34 -8.50
N VAL A 41 20.04 -7.17 -8.47
CA VAL A 41 19.31 -6.49 -9.54
C VAL A 41 19.42 -5.00 -9.25
N ALA A 42 20.17 -4.27 -10.09
CA ALA A 42 20.11 -2.81 -10.07
C ALA A 42 18.72 -2.39 -10.56
N GLY A 43 17.88 -1.91 -9.65
CA GLY A 43 16.60 -1.31 -9.99
C GLY A 43 16.80 0.03 -10.68
N LYS A 44 15.76 0.52 -11.37
CA LYS A 44 15.73 1.88 -11.90
C LYS A 44 15.77 2.89 -10.74
N THR A 45 16.49 3.97 -10.91
CA THR A 45 16.40 5.11 -9.99
C THR A 45 15.05 5.80 -10.12
N ASP A 46 14.64 6.57 -9.11
CA ASP A 46 13.38 7.32 -9.14
C ASP A 46 13.28 8.24 -10.36
N ALA A 47 14.39 8.89 -10.74
CA ALA A 47 14.44 9.77 -11.90
C ALA A 47 14.26 9.00 -13.22
N GLU A 48 14.98 7.89 -13.40
CA GLU A 48 14.84 7.02 -14.57
C GLU A 48 13.43 6.45 -14.67
N LEU A 49 12.85 6.02 -13.54
CA LEU A 49 11.51 5.48 -13.49
C LEU A 49 10.47 6.52 -13.94
N LEU A 50 10.55 7.75 -13.43
CA LEU A 50 9.66 8.84 -13.81
C LEU A 50 9.80 9.22 -15.29
N GLU A 51 11.02 9.21 -15.83
CA GLU A 51 11.27 9.48 -17.25
C GLU A 51 10.67 8.39 -18.14
N ILE A 52 10.87 7.11 -17.79
CA ILE A 52 10.28 6.00 -18.52
C ILE A 52 8.74 6.02 -18.41
N ALA A 53 8.19 6.29 -17.23
CA ALA A 53 6.75 6.39 -17.04
C ALA A 53 6.11 7.49 -17.91
N LYS A 54 6.85 8.57 -18.22
CA LYS A 54 6.42 9.64 -19.13
C LYS A 54 6.51 9.27 -20.60
N SER A 55 7.60 8.61 -20.98
CA SER A 55 7.95 8.39 -22.39
C SER A 55 7.50 7.02 -22.91
N ASN A 56 7.51 5.99 -22.08
CA ASN A 56 7.23 4.60 -22.47
C ASN A 56 6.66 3.79 -21.28
N SER A 57 5.50 4.17 -20.78
CA SER A 57 4.85 3.52 -19.63
C SER A 57 4.60 2.02 -19.87
N ASP A 58 4.44 1.57 -21.11
CA ASP A 58 4.15 0.19 -21.45
C ASP A 58 5.31 -0.77 -21.15
N SER A 59 6.52 -0.25 -20.99
CA SER A 59 7.69 -1.03 -20.60
C SER A 59 7.84 -1.23 -19.09
N LEU A 60 6.98 -0.63 -18.30
CA LEU A 60 7.00 -0.71 -16.85
C LEU A 60 6.03 -1.78 -16.33
N THR A 61 6.43 -2.42 -15.25
CA THR A 61 5.58 -3.37 -14.52
C THR A 61 4.50 -2.65 -13.71
N VAL A 62 3.49 -3.41 -13.24
CA VAL A 62 2.47 -2.89 -12.31
C VAL A 62 3.09 -2.15 -11.14
N GLU A 63 4.08 -2.78 -10.47
CA GLU A 63 4.75 -2.23 -9.29
C GLU A 63 5.49 -0.93 -9.60
N GLU A 64 6.19 -0.90 -10.73
CA GLU A 64 6.93 0.29 -11.16
C GLU A 64 5.99 1.45 -11.49
N LEU A 65 4.85 1.20 -12.12
CA LEU A 65 3.84 2.23 -12.39
C LEU A 65 3.13 2.70 -11.12
N LEU A 66 2.82 1.80 -10.17
CA LEU A 66 2.29 2.18 -8.86
C LEU A 66 3.27 3.09 -8.12
N TYR A 67 4.55 2.73 -8.14
CA TYR A 67 5.59 3.52 -7.49
C TYR A 67 5.83 4.87 -8.19
N ALA A 68 5.85 4.91 -9.52
CA ALA A 68 5.95 6.16 -10.29
C ALA A 68 4.78 7.11 -10.00
N ALA A 69 3.55 6.58 -9.91
CA ALA A 69 2.38 7.38 -9.55
C ALA A 69 2.49 7.94 -8.13
N LYS A 70 3.00 7.15 -7.17
CA LYS A 70 3.28 7.59 -5.80
C LYS A 70 4.32 8.71 -5.78
N LEU A 71 5.46 8.53 -6.47
CA LEU A 71 6.52 9.55 -6.56
C LEU A 71 6.00 10.87 -7.14
N ALA A 72 5.22 10.80 -8.22
CA ALA A 72 4.61 11.98 -8.82
C ALA A 72 3.64 12.68 -7.85
N CYS A 73 2.83 11.92 -7.12
CA CYS A 73 1.91 12.45 -6.13
C CYS A 73 2.65 13.14 -4.97
N THR A 74 3.68 12.51 -4.41
CA THR A 74 4.45 13.07 -3.28
C THR A 74 5.26 14.30 -3.67
N SER A 75 5.69 14.40 -4.94
CA SER A 75 6.34 15.60 -5.48
C SER A 75 5.35 16.72 -5.88
N GLY A 76 4.05 16.54 -5.66
CA GLY A 76 3.01 17.52 -5.99
C GLY A 76 2.59 17.51 -7.45
N ASN A 77 3.15 16.66 -8.30
CA ASN A 77 2.80 16.56 -9.72
C ASN A 77 1.56 15.67 -9.91
N LYS A 78 0.38 16.22 -9.63
CA LYS A 78 -0.91 15.52 -9.70
C LYS A 78 -1.26 15.06 -11.12
N GLU A 79 -0.81 15.78 -12.14
CA GLU A 79 -1.07 15.44 -13.54
C GLU A 79 -0.33 14.15 -13.95
N ASP A 80 0.97 14.08 -13.68
CA ASP A 80 1.76 12.88 -13.95
C ASP A 80 1.26 11.68 -13.12
N ALA A 81 0.92 11.91 -11.83
CA ALA A 81 0.36 10.86 -10.98
C ALA A 81 -0.93 10.28 -11.59
N ALA A 82 -1.85 11.13 -12.07
CA ALA A 82 -3.08 10.70 -12.72
C ALA A 82 -2.80 9.97 -14.04
N LYS A 83 -1.84 10.46 -14.84
CA LYS A 83 -1.42 9.81 -16.11
C LYS A 83 -0.86 8.41 -15.87
N PHE A 84 0.06 8.26 -14.92
CA PHE A 84 0.67 6.96 -14.61
C PHE A 84 -0.36 5.98 -14.03
N THR A 85 -1.27 6.47 -13.17
CA THR A 85 -2.38 5.66 -12.65
C THR A 85 -3.29 5.17 -13.78
N ALA A 86 -3.65 6.03 -14.72
CA ALA A 86 -4.49 5.66 -15.86
C ALA A 86 -3.80 4.65 -16.79
N ALA A 87 -2.50 4.84 -17.06
CA ALA A 87 -1.71 3.89 -17.84
C ALA A 87 -1.69 2.52 -17.15
N ASN A 88 -1.43 2.48 -15.84
CA ASN A 88 -1.40 1.24 -15.09
C ASN A 88 -2.77 0.53 -15.09
N ALA A 89 -3.85 1.25 -14.87
CA ALA A 89 -5.20 0.67 -14.90
C ALA A 89 -5.60 0.13 -16.29
N ALA A 90 -5.12 0.75 -17.36
CA ALA A 90 -5.35 0.28 -18.73
C ALA A 90 -4.55 -0.98 -19.06
N GLN A 91 -3.29 -1.05 -18.63
CA GLN A 91 -2.41 -2.20 -18.86
C GLN A 91 -2.75 -3.40 -17.97
N ASN A 92 -3.22 -3.13 -16.73
CA ASN A 92 -3.47 -4.14 -15.71
C ASN A 92 -4.91 -4.05 -15.15
N PRO A 93 -5.93 -4.22 -16.00
CA PRO A 93 -7.33 -4.01 -15.62
C PRO A 93 -7.85 -5.00 -14.57
N SER A 94 -7.19 -6.14 -14.40
CA SER A 94 -7.55 -7.17 -13.42
C SER A 94 -6.81 -7.05 -12.08
N ASP A 95 -5.93 -6.06 -11.92
CA ASP A 95 -5.28 -5.79 -10.65
C ASP A 95 -6.14 -4.81 -9.84
N TRP A 96 -6.60 -5.22 -8.66
CA TRP A 96 -7.47 -4.41 -7.81
C TRP A 96 -6.83 -3.07 -7.41
N ARG A 97 -5.51 -3.02 -7.22
CA ARG A 97 -4.78 -1.82 -6.79
C ARG A 97 -4.83 -0.73 -7.85
N THR A 98 -4.67 -1.12 -9.11
CA THR A 98 -4.72 -0.18 -10.23
C THR A 98 -6.10 0.42 -10.39
N GLN A 99 -7.14 -0.39 -10.23
CA GLN A 99 -8.53 0.05 -10.28
C GLN A 99 -8.90 0.91 -9.08
N ASN A 100 -8.44 0.57 -7.88
CA ASN A 100 -8.61 1.38 -6.68
C ASN A 100 -8.00 2.77 -6.85
N ASN A 101 -6.74 2.84 -7.33
CA ASN A 101 -6.06 4.12 -7.55
C ASN A 101 -6.72 4.94 -8.66
N GLN A 102 -7.21 4.29 -9.71
CA GLN A 102 -7.99 4.97 -10.75
C GLN A 102 -9.28 5.56 -10.17
N GLY A 103 -9.95 4.84 -9.27
CA GLY A 103 -11.10 5.34 -8.51
C GLY A 103 -10.76 6.59 -7.72
N ALA A 104 -9.65 6.58 -6.96
CA ALA A 104 -9.19 7.73 -6.20
C ALA A 104 -8.89 8.96 -7.10
N VAL A 105 -8.26 8.75 -8.26
CA VAL A 105 -7.98 9.82 -9.23
C VAL A 105 -9.28 10.40 -9.81
N ASN A 106 -10.25 9.56 -10.15
CA ASN A 106 -11.55 10.01 -10.67
C ASN A 106 -12.33 10.77 -9.59
N PHE A 107 -12.28 10.32 -8.34
CA PHE A 107 -12.87 11.03 -7.20
C PHE A 107 -12.29 12.43 -7.04
N ALA A 108 -10.96 12.54 -7.09
CA ALA A 108 -10.28 13.84 -7.01
C ALA A 108 -10.62 14.80 -8.16
N LYS A 109 -11.05 14.27 -9.32
CA LYS A 109 -11.56 15.04 -10.46
C LYS A 109 -13.05 15.36 -10.36
N GLY A 110 -13.76 14.87 -9.36
CA GLY A 110 -15.21 15.03 -9.19
C GLY A 110 -16.06 14.11 -10.10
N ASP A 111 -15.44 13.14 -10.80
CA ASP A 111 -16.18 12.18 -11.62
C ASP A 111 -16.61 10.97 -10.77
N LEU A 112 -17.74 11.16 -10.08
CA LEU A 112 -18.28 10.13 -9.19
C LEU A 112 -18.71 8.85 -9.95
N SER A 113 -19.18 9.00 -11.20
CA SER A 113 -19.58 7.84 -12.03
C SER A 113 -18.38 6.97 -12.38
N ALA A 114 -17.31 7.58 -12.89
CA ALA A 114 -16.06 6.86 -13.19
C ALA A 114 -15.39 6.31 -11.92
N THR A 115 -15.49 7.04 -10.79
CA THR A 115 -15.03 6.57 -9.47
C THR A 115 -15.70 5.26 -9.09
N LYS A 116 -17.03 5.23 -9.11
CA LYS A 116 -17.82 4.03 -8.74
C LYS A 116 -17.50 2.85 -9.65
N SER A 117 -17.38 3.09 -10.95
CA SER A 117 -17.01 2.06 -11.93
C SER A 117 -15.65 1.45 -11.60
N ALA A 118 -14.63 2.27 -11.36
CA ALA A 118 -13.29 1.81 -11.05
C ALA A 118 -13.23 1.06 -9.69
N LEU A 119 -13.89 1.58 -8.65
CA LEU A 119 -13.93 0.91 -7.34
C LEU A 119 -14.70 -0.41 -7.39
N ASN A 120 -15.78 -0.52 -8.17
CA ASN A 120 -16.47 -1.79 -8.40
C ASN A 120 -15.57 -2.80 -9.10
N ASN A 121 -14.76 -2.36 -10.08
CA ASN A 121 -13.75 -3.23 -10.70
C ASN A 121 -12.68 -3.66 -9.68
N SER A 122 -12.24 -2.76 -8.79
CA SER A 122 -11.32 -3.13 -7.71
C SER A 122 -11.93 -4.22 -6.82
N VAL A 123 -13.17 -4.05 -6.36
CA VAL A 123 -13.90 -5.04 -5.55
C VAL A 123 -13.99 -6.39 -6.25
N ASN A 124 -14.34 -6.42 -7.53
CA ASN A 124 -14.49 -7.64 -8.33
C ASN A 124 -13.16 -8.34 -8.59
N ASN A 125 -12.06 -7.62 -8.57
CA ASN A 125 -10.71 -8.12 -8.80
C ASN A 125 -9.94 -8.45 -7.50
N GLY A 126 -10.64 -8.59 -6.37
CA GLY A 126 -10.05 -9.02 -5.10
C GLY A 126 -9.88 -7.92 -4.05
N GLY A 127 -10.18 -6.65 -4.39
CA GLY A 127 -10.05 -5.51 -3.49
C GLY A 127 -11.16 -5.38 -2.43
N ALA A 128 -12.14 -6.28 -2.39
CA ALA A 128 -13.33 -6.18 -1.52
C ALA A 128 -13.01 -6.04 -0.02
N ASN A 129 -11.93 -6.65 0.45
CA ASN A 129 -11.51 -6.63 1.85
C ASN A 129 -10.28 -5.75 2.08
N GLU A 130 -9.78 -5.09 1.06
CA GLU A 130 -8.59 -4.24 1.17
C GLU A 130 -8.97 -2.90 1.83
N PRO A 131 -8.18 -2.46 2.83
CA PRO A 131 -8.45 -1.23 3.58
C PRO A 131 -8.56 0.01 2.69
N GLU A 132 -7.70 0.15 1.69
CA GLU A 132 -7.67 1.29 0.77
C GLU A 132 -8.93 1.34 -0.11
N THR A 133 -9.41 0.19 -0.60
CA THR A 133 -10.64 0.11 -1.39
C THR A 133 -11.85 0.48 -0.52
N ASN A 134 -11.90 -0.03 0.70
CA ASN A 134 -12.97 0.30 1.63
C ASN A 134 -12.92 1.78 2.04
N PHE A 135 -11.74 2.37 2.22
CA PHE A 135 -11.61 3.79 2.47
C PHE A 135 -12.22 4.63 1.33
N ASN A 136 -11.84 4.34 0.09
CA ASN A 136 -12.36 5.06 -1.08
C ASN A 136 -13.87 4.86 -1.27
N LEU A 137 -14.40 3.66 -1.01
CA LEU A 137 -15.85 3.41 -0.99
C LEU A 137 -16.56 4.22 0.12
N GLY A 138 -15.92 4.39 1.27
CA GLY A 138 -16.41 5.24 2.35
C GLY A 138 -16.51 6.71 1.92
N LEU A 139 -15.51 7.23 1.20
CA LEU A 139 -15.54 8.59 0.67
C LEU A 139 -16.67 8.77 -0.36
N VAL A 140 -16.88 7.79 -1.24
CA VAL A 140 -18.01 7.79 -2.19
C VAL A 140 -19.35 7.83 -1.44
N ALA A 141 -19.50 7.04 -0.38
CA ALA A 141 -20.72 7.04 0.42
C ALA A 141 -20.98 8.40 1.10
N LEU A 142 -19.92 9.10 1.54
CA LEU A 142 -20.06 10.46 2.08
C LEU A 142 -20.50 11.44 1.00
N GLU A 143 -19.95 11.37 -0.21
CA GLU A 143 -20.36 12.22 -1.33
C GLU A 143 -21.83 12.01 -1.71
N GLU A 144 -22.32 10.79 -1.54
CA GLU A 144 -23.74 10.43 -1.75
C GLU A 144 -24.63 10.74 -0.52
N ASN A 145 -24.08 11.42 0.50
CA ASN A 145 -24.77 11.74 1.76
C ASN A 145 -25.30 10.49 2.49
N GLN A 146 -24.50 9.43 2.52
CA GLN A 146 -24.81 8.15 3.16
C GLN A 146 -23.83 7.84 4.32
N PRO A 147 -23.81 8.62 5.40
CA PRO A 147 -22.81 8.49 6.45
C PRO A 147 -22.83 7.15 7.18
N ASN A 148 -24.00 6.49 7.29
CA ASN A 148 -24.10 5.16 7.88
C ASN A 148 -23.41 4.08 7.02
N GLN A 149 -23.47 4.20 5.71
CA GLN A 149 -22.76 3.32 4.79
C GLN A 149 -21.25 3.61 4.82
N ALA A 150 -20.87 4.89 4.85
CA ALA A 150 -19.48 5.31 5.04
C ALA A 150 -18.88 4.71 6.31
N GLN A 151 -19.62 4.68 7.41
CA GLN A 151 -19.20 4.06 8.67
C GLN A 151 -18.86 2.58 8.52
N GLN A 152 -19.67 1.83 7.75
CA GLN A 152 -19.41 0.41 7.49
C GLN A 152 -18.13 0.19 6.69
N TYR A 153 -17.89 1.02 5.69
CA TYR A 153 -16.66 0.98 4.89
C TYR A 153 -15.44 1.41 5.70
N PHE A 154 -15.49 2.52 6.43
CA PHE A 154 -14.39 2.96 7.28
C PHE A 154 -14.07 1.97 8.40
N GLY A 155 -15.05 1.20 8.86
CA GLY A 155 -14.81 0.10 9.80
C GLY A 155 -13.90 -1.01 9.25
N LYS A 156 -13.76 -1.12 7.92
CA LYS A 156 -12.87 -2.07 7.22
C LYS A 156 -11.58 -1.43 6.71
N ALA A 157 -11.42 -0.12 6.89
CA ALA A 157 -10.27 0.65 6.37
C ALA A 157 -9.16 0.85 7.41
N ALA A 158 -9.05 -0.04 8.40
CA ALA A 158 -8.03 0.06 9.45
C ALA A 158 -6.61 0.03 8.84
N GLY A 159 -5.76 0.98 9.25
CA GLY A 159 -4.39 1.11 8.75
C GLY A 159 -4.23 2.16 7.64
N VAL A 160 -5.30 2.66 7.04
CA VAL A 160 -5.22 3.78 6.10
C VAL A 160 -4.91 5.07 6.86
N GLU A 161 -3.85 5.77 6.46
CA GLU A 161 -3.37 6.98 7.13
C GLU A 161 -4.44 8.09 7.21
N GLN A 162 -5.23 8.25 6.15
CA GLN A 162 -6.27 9.27 6.04
C GLN A 162 -7.59 8.87 6.70
N LEU A 163 -7.67 7.71 7.35
CA LEU A 163 -8.92 7.19 7.93
C LEU A 163 -9.55 8.17 8.93
N GLY A 164 -8.74 8.80 9.76
CA GLY A 164 -9.22 9.80 10.73
C GLY A 164 -9.90 11.00 10.07
N GLU A 165 -9.40 11.44 8.92
CA GLU A 165 -10.01 12.53 8.15
C GLU A 165 -11.35 12.10 7.54
N GLY A 166 -11.42 10.93 6.94
CA GLY A 166 -12.68 10.37 6.42
C GLY A 166 -13.74 10.20 7.51
N GLN A 167 -13.36 9.65 8.66
CA GLN A 167 -14.26 9.52 9.83
C GLN A 167 -14.69 10.87 10.38
N GLY A 168 -13.80 11.86 10.40
CA GLY A 168 -14.11 13.22 10.84
C GLY A 168 -15.20 13.84 9.96
N LEU A 169 -15.07 13.73 8.64
CA LEU A 169 -16.09 14.19 7.69
C LEU A 169 -17.42 13.47 7.90
N MET A 170 -17.39 12.16 8.10
CA MET A 170 -18.59 11.36 8.40
C MET A 170 -19.30 11.87 9.65
N TYR A 171 -18.57 12.11 10.74
CA TYR A 171 -19.16 12.63 11.98
C TYR A 171 -19.71 14.04 11.82
N ILE A 172 -19.09 14.89 10.97
CA ILE A 172 -19.67 16.21 10.65
C ILE A 172 -21.05 16.04 9.98
N GLN A 173 -21.17 15.14 8.99
CA GLN A 173 -22.44 14.87 8.31
C GLN A 173 -23.50 14.29 9.27
N GLN A 174 -23.08 13.54 10.29
CA GLN A 174 -23.98 13.01 11.32
C GLN A 174 -24.37 14.03 12.39
N GLY A 175 -23.75 15.23 12.39
CA GLY A 175 -23.92 16.23 13.44
C GLY A 175 -23.19 15.91 14.74
N GLU A 176 -22.29 14.90 14.74
CA GLU A 176 -21.54 14.45 15.90
C GLU A 176 -20.19 15.18 16.02
N TYR A 177 -20.24 16.49 16.14
CA TYR A 177 -19.08 17.38 15.99
C TYR A 177 -17.94 17.10 16.99
N ALA A 178 -18.24 16.70 18.22
CA ALA A 178 -17.21 16.32 19.21
C ALA A 178 -16.44 15.08 18.79
N LYS A 179 -17.13 14.08 18.15
CA LYS A 179 -16.46 12.91 17.58
C LYS A 179 -15.65 13.29 16.35
N ALA A 180 -16.14 14.22 15.53
CA ALA A 180 -15.38 14.73 14.39
C ALA A 180 -14.05 15.34 14.82
N VAL A 181 -14.05 16.20 15.84
CA VAL A 181 -12.82 16.78 16.43
C VAL A 181 -11.86 15.67 16.89
N SER A 182 -12.37 14.65 17.55
CA SER A 182 -11.55 13.52 18.03
C SER A 182 -10.96 12.72 16.87
N ALA A 183 -11.72 12.51 15.80
CA ALA A 183 -11.28 11.75 14.61
C ALA A 183 -10.21 12.49 13.81
N PHE A 184 -10.35 13.82 13.63
CA PHE A 184 -9.31 14.65 13.01
C PHE A 184 -8.02 14.72 13.83
N GLY A 185 -8.11 14.60 15.16
CA GLY A 185 -6.96 14.64 16.05
C GLY A 185 -6.16 15.94 15.92
N ASN A 186 -4.89 15.81 15.50
CA ASN A 186 -3.97 16.93 15.30
C ASN A 186 -3.84 17.34 13.81
N ALA A 187 -4.74 16.92 12.94
CA ALA A 187 -4.70 17.29 11.54
C ALA A 187 -4.81 18.81 11.36
N SER A 188 -3.95 19.37 10.50
CA SER A 188 -3.96 20.80 10.13
C SER A 188 -4.67 20.97 8.78
N THR A 189 -5.94 20.59 8.73
CA THR A 189 -6.77 20.69 7.51
C THR A 189 -7.95 21.63 7.72
N ASN A 190 -8.49 22.15 6.63
CA ASN A 190 -9.68 23.00 6.67
C ASN A 190 -10.87 22.27 7.32
N ASN A 191 -10.98 20.96 7.10
CA ASN A 191 -12.04 20.14 7.71
C ASN A 191 -11.86 20.00 9.23
N ALA A 192 -10.63 19.86 9.71
CA ALA A 192 -10.33 19.86 11.13
C ALA A 192 -10.65 21.22 11.76
N ALA A 193 -10.33 22.32 11.09
CA ALA A 193 -10.71 23.67 11.55
C ALA A 193 -12.25 23.83 11.58
N LEU A 194 -12.95 23.37 10.55
CA LEU A 194 -14.43 23.38 10.55
C LEU A 194 -15.00 22.61 11.73
N ALA A 195 -14.48 21.41 12.03
CA ALA A 195 -14.93 20.63 13.19
C ALA A 195 -14.74 21.40 14.52
N GLN A 196 -13.62 22.11 14.68
CA GLN A 196 -13.40 22.96 15.86
C GLN A 196 -14.39 24.13 15.94
N MET A 197 -14.71 24.77 14.81
CA MET A 197 -15.74 25.83 14.76
C MET A 197 -17.12 25.29 15.15
N LEU A 198 -17.48 24.10 14.71
CA LEU A 198 -18.79 23.50 15.02
C LEU A 198 -18.96 23.12 16.50
N VAL A 199 -17.85 23.02 17.26
CA VAL A 199 -17.89 22.89 18.75
C VAL A 199 -17.58 24.21 19.47
N ASN A 200 -17.65 25.36 18.75
CA ASN A 200 -17.35 26.70 19.26
C ASN A 200 -15.92 26.91 19.77
N ASN A 201 -14.96 26.09 19.34
CA ASN A 201 -13.54 26.24 19.68
C ASN A 201 -12.81 27.08 18.61
N ASN A 202 -13.20 28.37 18.51
CA ASN A 202 -12.76 29.25 17.44
C ASN A 202 -11.25 29.55 17.49
N ASP A 203 -10.65 29.64 18.68
CA ASP A 203 -9.21 29.91 18.84
C ASP A 203 -8.38 28.77 18.23
N LYS A 204 -8.80 27.53 18.46
CA LYS A 204 -8.15 26.36 17.89
C LYS A 204 -8.34 26.29 16.37
N ALA A 205 -9.53 26.62 15.89
CA ALA A 205 -9.81 26.68 14.44
C ALA A 205 -8.90 27.70 13.73
N ILE A 206 -8.77 28.91 14.28
CA ILE A 206 -7.87 29.96 13.78
C ILE A 206 -6.41 29.48 13.79
N SER A 207 -5.98 28.83 14.88
CA SER A 207 -4.63 28.27 14.96
C SER A 207 -4.35 27.22 13.85
N ILE A 208 -5.34 26.38 13.51
CA ILE A 208 -5.20 25.37 12.46
C ILE A 208 -5.10 26.04 11.07
N LEU A 209 -5.90 27.09 10.82
CA LEU A 209 -5.94 27.79 9.52
C LEU A 209 -4.71 28.66 9.26
N ASN A 210 -3.95 29.03 10.30
CA ASN A 210 -2.75 29.86 10.19
C ASN A 210 -1.45 29.02 10.08
N ASN A 211 -1.52 27.68 10.13
CA ASN A 211 -0.40 26.76 9.95
C ASN A 211 -0.35 26.22 8.51
#